data_088915c149c2560d97c3f34dd750db15
#
_entry.id   088915c149c2560d97c3f34dd750db15
#
_cell.length_a   1.000
_cell.length_b   1.000
_cell.length_c   1.000
_cell.angle_alpha   90.00
_cell.angle_beta   90.00
_cell.angle_gamma   90.00
#
_symmetry.space_group_name_H-M   'P 1'
#
loop_
_entity.id
_entity.type
_entity.pdbx_description
1 polymer ?
#
loop_
_entity_poly.entity_id
_entity_poly.type
_entity_poly.pdbx_seq_one_letter_code
_entity_poly.pdbx_strand_id
1 'polypeptide(L)'
;MSLDLLTSPLLKRDDLVHAFTTRAGGVSEGPYASLNMTRSRGDSAEHVATNRERVRQALGLDYLAFAIQVHGKAVVRVDDAPKGDQAAGEADAMITDRPGIGLVCQTADCTPILLFDPKCRAIAAIHSGWRSTVQNIVTETITAMQREYGSDPADLIAAIGPSISAANYRVGPEVVAQFEAAFADTAGILVVRDEEGGARLDVGEACRRQLIGAGIPASQIERSPLCTYAEESRLFSARRSHHRGQSGVFGGQAGIIGLR
;
A
#
# COMPACT_ATOMS: atom_id res chain seq x y z
N MET A 1 10.90 21.38 -7.62
CA MET A 1 11.35 20.63 -6.41
C MET A 1 11.50 19.17 -6.78
N SER A 2 12.54 18.50 -6.30
CA SER A 2 12.74 17.07 -6.53
C SER A 2 11.74 16.23 -5.73
N LEU A 3 11.33 15.08 -6.27
CA LEU A 3 10.53 14.10 -5.53
C LEU A 3 11.39 13.45 -4.43
N ASP A 4 10.80 13.25 -3.26
CA ASP A 4 11.38 12.42 -2.18
C ASP A 4 10.68 11.04 -2.23
N LEU A 5 11.36 10.04 -2.83
CA LEU A 5 10.84 8.70 -3.03
C LEU A 5 11.61 7.70 -2.13
N LEU A 6 10.87 6.92 -1.37
CA LEU A 6 11.41 5.85 -0.54
C LEU A 6 11.48 4.56 -1.35
N THR A 7 12.54 3.79 -1.19
CA THR A 7 12.74 2.50 -1.88
C THR A 7 13.11 1.40 -0.90
N SER A 8 12.88 0.16 -1.29
CA SER A 8 13.29 -1.04 -0.56
C SER A 8 14.59 -1.59 -1.14
N PRO A 9 15.64 -1.81 -0.36
CA PRO A 9 16.85 -2.50 -0.81
C PRO A 9 16.59 -3.86 -1.46
N LEU A 10 15.61 -4.63 -0.96
CA LEU A 10 15.29 -5.96 -1.50
C LEU A 10 14.71 -5.90 -2.94
N LEU A 11 14.05 -4.79 -3.30
CA LEU A 11 13.47 -4.59 -4.63
C LEU A 11 14.36 -3.76 -5.57
N LYS A 12 15.61 -3.46 -5.17
CA LYS A 12 16.54 -2.69 -6.01
C LYS A 12 17.15 -3.57 -7.09
N ARG A 13 16.62 -3.48 -8.32
CA ARG A 13 17.02 -4.26 -9.50
C ARG A 13 16.94 -3.42 -10.76
N ASP A 14 17.68 -3.81 -11.80
CA ASP A 14 17.71 -3.09 -13.08
C ASP A 14 16.43 -3.27 -13.90
N ASP A 15 15.76 -4.43 -13.75
CA ASP A 15 14.54 -4.81 -14.46
C ASP A 15 13.25 -4.43 -13.74
N LEU A 16 13.37 -3.73 -12.57
CA LEU A 16 12.27 -3.36 -11.72
C LEU A 16 12.38 -1.89 -11.30
N VAL A 17 11.27 -1.19 -11.24
CA VAL A 17 11.17 0.12 -10.61
C VAL A 17 10.12 0.07 -9.52
N HIS A 18 10.42 0.68 -8.37
CA HIS A 18 9.48 0.78 -7.28
C HIS A 18 9.73 2.02 -6.44
N ALA A 19 8.69 2.49 -5.78
CA ALA A 19 8.78 3.59 -4.83
C ALA A 19 7.59 3.59 -3.87
N PHE A 20 7.82 4.12 -2.65
CA PHE A 20 6.77 4.66 -1.82
C PHE A 20 6.92 6.18 -1.85
N THR A 21 5.89 6.90 -2.33
CA THR A 21 5.96 8.35 -2.41
C THR A 21 5.86 8.96 -1.02
N THR A 22 6.50 10.11 -0.85
CA THR A 22 6.25 10.99 0.29
C THR A 22 5.28 12.10 -0.10
N ARG A 23 5.03 13.06 0.78
CA ARG A 23 4.23 14.25 0.47
C ARG A 23 5.00 15.36 -0.24
N ALA A 24 6.30 15.19 -0.50
CA ALA A 24 7.18 16.22 -1.05
C ALA A 24 7.25 16.19 -2.59
N GLY A 25 7.36 17.36 -3.23
CA GLY A 25 7.66 17.50 -4.66
C GLY A 25 6.45 17.60 -5.58
N GLY A 26 5.24 17.75 -5.04
CA GLY A 26 4.01 17.94 -5.81
C GLY A 26 3.59 19.40 -5.99
N VAL A 27 2.34 19.58 -6.42
CA VAL A 27 1.69 20.88 -6.69
C VAL A 27 0.42 21.11 -5.89
N SER A 28 -0.06 20.08 -5.15
CA SER A 28 -1.23 20.22 -4.30
C SER A 28 -0.97 21.17 -3.14
N GLU A 29 -2.02 21.81 -2.62
CA GLU A 29 -1.94 22.86 -1.61
C GLU A 29 -2.70 22.49 -0.34
N GLY A 30 -2.56 23.30 0.72
CA GLY A 30 -3.29 23.15 1.97
C GLY A 30 -3.09 21.77 2.61
N PRO A 31 -4.18 21.05 3.00
CA PRO A 31 -4.09 19.74 3.63
C PRO A 31 -3.55 18.64 2.70
N TYR A 32 -3.50 18.90 1.41
CA TYR A 32 -3.01 18.00 0.36
C TYR A 32 -1.55 18.26 -0.02
N ALA A 33 -0.90 19.28 0.54
CA ALA A 33 0.45 19.72 0.17
C ALA A 33 1.51 18.64 0.48
N SER A 34 2.29 18.28 -0.56
CA SER A 34 2.23 18.78 -1.93
C SER A 34 2.02 17.66 -2.95
N LEU A 35 2.55 16.43 -2.74
CA LEU A 35 2.49 15.30 -3.67
C LEU A 35 1.32 14.37 -3.32
N ASN A 36 0.10 14.91 -3.37
CA ASN A 36 -1.09 14.08 -3.18
C ASN A 36 -1.34 13.19 -4.40
N MET A 37 -1.45 11.88 -4.19
CA MET A 37 -1.71 10.88 -5.22
C MET A 37 -3.18 10.47 -5.31
N THR A 38 -4.03 10.93 -4.35
CA THR A 38 -5.42 10.46 -4.18
C THR A 38 -6.44 11.48 -4.71
N ARG A 39 -7.34 11.05 -5.61
CA ARG A 39 -8.41 11.93 -6.19
C ARG A 39 -9.64 12.11 -5.29
N SER A 40 -9.91 11.16 -4.43
CA SER A 40 -11.22 11.01 -3.78
C SER A 40 -11.43 11.87 -2.53
N ARG A 41 -10.58 12.90 -2.28
CA ARG A 41 -10.55 13.59 -0.97
C ARG A 41 -10.69 15.11 -1.05
N GLY A 42 -11.13 15.65 -2.20
CA GLY A 42 -11.44 17.06 -2.37
C GLY A 42 -10.29 17.94 -2.83
N ASP A 43 -9.15 17.38 -3.20
CA ASP A 43 -8.08 18.11 -3.90
C ASP A 43 -8.46 18.42 -5.35
N SER A 44 -7.78 19.37 -5.97
CA SER A 44 -7.92 19.66 -7.40
C SER A 44 -7.56 18.42 -8.24
N ALA A 45 -8.45 18.04 -9.16
CA ALA A 45 -8.17 16.94 -10.09
C ALA A 45 -6.94 17.20 -10.97
N GLU A 46 -6.69 18.47 -11.32
CA GLU A 46 -5.54 18.90 -12.10
C GLU A 46 -4.23 18.75 -11.29
N HIS A 47 -4.24 19.16 -10.01
CA HIS A 47 -3.09 18.98 -9.14
C HIS A 47 -2.74 17.50 -8.99
N VAL A 48 -3.73 16.64 -8.74
CA VAL A 48 -3.50 15.19 -8.61
C VAL A 48 -3.00 14.59 -9.92
N ALA A 49 -3.54 15.00 -11.07
CA ALA A 49 -3.06 14.56 -12.38
C ALA A 49 -1.59 14.97 -12.61
N THR A 50 -1.24 16.22 -12.30
CA THR A 50 0.14 16.71 -12.37
C THR A 50 1.08 15.94 -11.45
N ASN A 51 0.66 15.65 -10.22
CA ASN A 51 1.45 14.87 -9.27
C ASN A 51 1.72 13.44 -9.79
N ARG A 52 0.68 12.76 -10.27
CA ARG A 52 0.77 11.41 -10.85
C ARG A 52 1.69 11.38 -12.06
N GLU A 53 1.59 12.36 -12.94
CA GLU A 53 2.46 12.48 -14.11
C GLU A 53 3.93 12.68 -13.73
N ARG A 54 4.22 13.55 -12.73
CA ARG A 54 5.59 13.73 -12.22
C ARG A 54 6.19 12.42 -11.71
N VAL A 55 5.39 11.66 -10.96
CA VAL A 55 5.83 10.35 -10.41
C VAL A 55 6.04 9.34 -11.53
N ARG A 56 5.11 9.25 -12.49
CA ARG A 56 5.22 8.38 -13.66
C ARG A 56 6.52 8.62 -14.44
N GLN A 57 6.80 9.90 -14.74
CA GLN A 57 8.02 10.30 -15.48
C GLN A 57 9.29 9.99 -14.68
N ALA A 58 9.30 10.29 -13.38
CA ALA A 58 10.46 10.02 -12.52
C ALA A 58 10.79 8.53 -12.40
N LEU A 59 9.77 7.65 -12.48
CA LEU A 59 9.93 6.20 -12.46
C LEU A 59 10.21 5.60 -13.86
N GLY A 60 10.06 6.39 -14.94
CA GLY A 60 10.27 5.92 -16.31
C GLY A 60 9.23 4.89 -16.75
N LEU A 61 7.98 5.03 -16.29
CA LEU A 61 6.88 4.14 -16.62
C LEU A 61 6.01 4.74 -17.73
N ASP A 62 5.42 3.87 -18.56
CA ASP A 62 4.52 4.30 -19.64
C ASP A 62 3.15 4.67 -19.09
N TYR A 63 2.71 3.95 -18.03
CA TYR A 63 1.40 4.11 -17.43
C TYR A 63 1.40 3.83 -15.93
N LEU A 64 0.49 4.47 -15.18
CA LEU A 64 0.18 4.16 -13.79
C LEU A 64 -1.25 3.61 -13.68
N ALA A 65 -1.39 2.35 -13.29
CA ALA A 65 -2.67 1.69 -13.06
C ALA A 65 -3.16 1.94 -11.64
N PHE A 66 -4.42 2.35 -11.52
CA PHE A 66 -5.11 2.57 -10.24
C PHE A 66 -6.36 1.71 -10.17
N ALA A 67 -6.69 1.21 -8.98
CA ALA A 67 -7.97 0.58 -8.68
C ALA A 67 -8.82 1.50 -7.79
N ILE A 68 -10.14 1.27 -7.78
CA ILE A 68 -11.04 1.85 -6.79
C ILE A 68 -10.93 1.00 -5.53
N GLN A 69 -10.17 1.48 -4.55
CA GLN A 69 -9.90 0.78 -3.29
C GLN A 69 -11.12 0.88 -2.37
N VAL A 70 -11.69 -0.27 -2.02
CA VAL A 70 -12.93 -0.41 -1.24
C VAL A 70 -12.72 -1.07 0.13
N HIS A 71 -11.47 -1.32 0.51
CA HIS A 71 -11.07 -2.06 1.72
C HIS A 71 -11.60 -3.51 1.72
N GLY A 72 -11.67 -4.12 0.56
CA GLY A 72 -12.03 -5.51 0.32
C GLY A 72 -10.82 -6.43 0.17
N LYS A 73 -11.01 -7.55 -0.52
CA LYS A 73 -9.97 -8.53 -0.83
C LYS A 73 -9.87 -8.88 -2.34
N ALA A 74 -10.58 -8.13 -3.18
CA ALA A 74 -10.54 -8.35 -4.62
C ALA A 74 -9.16 -8.02 -5.19
N VAL A 75 -8.70 -8.87 -6.12
CA VAL A 75 -7.47 -8.75 -6.87
C VAL A 75 -7.81 -8.64 -8.34
N VAL A 76 -7.28 -7.63 -9.03
CA VAL A 76 -7.49 -7.47 -10.46
C VAL A 76 -6.16 -7.64 -11.21
N ARG A 77 -6.21 -8.37 -12.32
CA ARG A 77 -5.10 -8.46 -13.27
C ARG A 77 -5.17 -7.29 -14.25
N VAL A 78 -4.03 -6.64 -14.47
CA VAL A 78 -3.88 -5.52 -15.39
C VAL A 78 -3.05 -5.99 -16.59
N ASP A 79 -3.72 -6.26 -17.71
CA ASP A 79 -3.08 -6.74 -18.94
C ASP A 79 -2.71 -5.61 -19.90
N ASP A 80 -3.49 -4.54 -19.92
CA ASP A 80 -3.32 -3.37 -20.77
C ASP A 80 -3.45 -2.08 -19.96
N ALA A 81 -2.81 -1.01 -20.43
CA ALA A 81 -3.03 0.33 -19.90
C ALA A 81 -4.49 0.72 -20.13
N PRO A 82 -5.31 0.95 -19.08
CA PRO A 82 -6.67 1.42 -19.26
C PRO A 82 -6.66 2.75 -20.02
N LYS A 83 -7.56 2.93 -20.98
CA LYS A 83 -7.65 4.18 -21.74
C LYS A 83 -8.18 5.30 -20.84
N GLY A 84 -7.39 6.36 -20.71
CA GLY A 84 -7.72 7.53 -19.87
C GLY A 84 -7.53 7.26 -18.37
N ASP A 85 -8.21 8.04 -17.56
CA ASP A 85 -8.13 8.00 -16.09
C ASP A 85 -9.03 6.93 -15.42
N GLN A 86 -9.45 5.94 -16.16
CA GLN A 86 -10.32 4.89 -15.62
C GLN A 86 -9.53 3.94 -14.72
N ALA A 87 -10.09 3.66 -13.55
CA ALA A 87 -9.54 2.67 -12.66
C ALA A 87 -9.67 1.25 -13.25
N ALA A 88 -8.75 0.37 -12.89
CA ALA A 88 -8.78 -1.04 -13.29
C ALA A 88 -9.98 -1.84 -12.70
N GLY A 89 -10.92 -1.16 -12.04
CA GLY A 89 -12.09 -1.72 -11.38
C GLY A 89 -12.01 -1.57 -9.85
N GLU A 90 -13.01 -2.11 -9.15
CA GLU A 90 -13.02 -2.16 -7.68
C GLU A 90 -12.13 -3.29 -7.20
N ALA A 91 -11.00 -2.95 -6.58
CA ALA A 91 -10.05 -3.89 -6.01
C ALA A 91 -9.12 -3.21 -5.01
N ASP A 92 -8.57 -4.00 -4.10
CA ASP A 92 -7.56 -3.55 -3.14
C ASP A 92 -6.17 -4.13 -3.47
N ALA A 93 -6.06 -4.97 -4.50
CA ALA A 93 -4.78 -5.41 -5.04
C ALA A 93 -4.83 -5.49 -6.57
N MET A 94 -3.69 -5.28 -7.19
CA MET A 94 -3.46 -5.42 -8.63
C MET A 94 -2.25 -6.28 -8.87
N ILE A 95 -2.29 -7.09 -9.96
CA ILE A 95 -1.18 -7.92 -10.42
C ILE A 95 -0.95 -7.69 -11.92
N THR A 96 0.30 -7.81 -12.39
CA THR A 96 0.65 -7.79 -13.82
C THR A 96 2.01 -8.44 -14.09
N ASP A 97 2.19 -8.93 -15.32
CA ASP A 97 3.47 -9.35 -15.91
C ASP A 97 3.89 -8.41 -17.04
N ARG A 98 3.16 -7.30 -17.26
CA ARG A 98 3.38 -6.38 -18.38
C ARG A 98 4.43 -5.32 -18.05
N PRO A 99 5.52 -5.19 -18.83
CA PRO A 99 6.46 -4.07 -18.71
C PRO A 99 5.79 -2.72 -18.99
N GLY A 100 6.36 -1.65 -18.44
CA GLY A 100 5.88 -0.27 -18.64
C GLY A 100 4.68 0.11 -17.79
N ILE A 101 3.94 -0.85 -17.21
CA ILE A 101 2.80 -0.60 -16.34
C ILE A 101 3.26 -0.53 -14.87
N GLY A 102 3.03 0.60 -14.23
CA GLY A 102 3.19 0.76 -12.78
C GLY A 102 1.89 0.51 -12.04
N LEU A 103 1.85 -0.51 -11.17
CA LEU A 103 0.73 -0.76 -10.28
C LEU A 103 0.79 0.17 -9.07
N VAL A 104 -0.31 0.81 -8.72
CA VAL A 104 -0.36 1.84 -7.66
C VAL A 104 -1.35 1.49 -6.58
N CYS A 105 -0.90 1.31 -5.34
CA CYS A 105 -1.76 1.29 -4.17
C CYS A 105 -1.65 2.62 -3.40
N GLN A 106 -2.79 3.27 -3.16
CA GLN A 106 -2.87 4.58 -2.49
C GLN A 106 -3.14 4.39 -1.00
N THR A 107 -2.43 5.12 -0.16
CA THR A 107 -2.57 5.00 1.30
C THR A 107 -2.51 6.35 2.00
N ALA A 108 -3.14 6.41 3.17
CA ALA A 108 -2.92 7.38 4.23
C ALA A 108 -3.24 6.64 5.53
N ASP A 109 -2.25 5.97 6.10
CA ASP A 109 -2.25 5.06 7.25
C ASP A 109 -2.35 3.56 6.92
N CYS A 110 -3.16 3.15 5.93
CA CYS A 110 -3.20 1.75 5.49
C CYS A 110 -1.82 1.27 5.02
N THR A 111 -1.59 -0.04 5.05
CA THR A 111 -0.31 -0.67 4.72
C THR A 111 -0.20 -0.94 3.22
N PRO A 112 0.70 -0.26 2.49
CA PRO A 112 1.02 -0.60 1.10
C PRO A 112 2.00 -1.76 1.08
N ILE A 113 1.78 -2.76 0.20
CA ILE A 113 2.68 -3.88 0.01
C ILE A 113 2.98 -4.02 -1.47
N LEU A 114 4.25 -4.17 -1.82
CA LEU A 114 4.73 -4.43 -3.17
C LEU A 114 5.34 -5.82 -3.22
N LEU A 115 4.91 -6.64 -4.19
CA LEU A 115 5.45 -7.98 -4.43
C LEU A 115 6.12 -8.04 -5.79
N PHE A 116 7.21 -8.80 -5.87
CA PHE A 116 7.91 -9.11 -7.09
C PHE A 116 8.29 -10.58 -7.16
N ASP A 117 7.97 -11.21 -8.28
CA ASP A 117 8.45 -12.53 -8.66
C ASP A 117 9.57 -12.39 -9.69
N PRO A 118 10.84 -12.66 -9.32
CA PRO A 118 11.96 -12.54 -10.25
C PRO A 118 12.01 -13.66 -11.31
N LYS A 119 11.35 -14.81 -11.08
CA LYS A 119 11.35 -15.95 -12.01
C LYS A 119 10.27 -15.79 -13.07
N CYS A 120 9.04 -15.49 -12.66
CA CYS A 120 7.92 -15.31 -13.57
C CYS A 120 7.83 -13.87 -14.11
N ARG A 121 8.67 -12.94 -13.62
CA ARG A 121 8.63 -11.50 -13.95
C ARG A 121 7.22 -10.92 -13.76
N ALA A 122 6.64 -11.16 -12.59
CA ALA A 122 5.32 -10.68 -12.23
C ALA A 122 5.40 -9.80 -10.98
N ILE A 123 4.51 -8.82 -10.89
CA ILE A 123 4.45 -7.87 -9.80
C ILE A 123 3.04 -7.73 -9.22
N ALA A 124 2.97 -7.28 -7.95
CA ALA A 124 1.71 -6.90 -7.34
C ALA A 124 1.86 -5.63 -6.49
N ALA A 125 0.78 -4.85 -6.42
CA ALA A 125 0.62 -3.76 -5.45
C ALA A 125 -0.67 -3.99 -4.66
N ILE A 126 -0.55 -3.99 -3.32
CA ILE A 126 -1.63 -4.31 -2.39
C ILE A 126 -1.89 -3.13 -1.46
N HIS A 127 -3.14 -2.71 -1.37
CA HIS A 127 -3.64 -1.83 -0.33
C HIS A 127 -4.23 -2.66 0.81
N SER A 128 -3.59 -2.69 1.97
CA SER A 128 -4.08 -3.44 3.12
C SER A 128 -4.45 -2.50 4.27
N GLY A 129 -5.72 -2.11 4.33
CA GLY A 129 -6.33 -1.56 5.53
C GLY A 129 -6.72 -2.68 6.50
N TRP A 130 -7.11 -2.37 7.74
CA TRP A 130 -7.46 -3.39 8.71
C TRP A 130 -8.57 -4.35 8.23
N ARG A 131 -9.55 -3.84 7.47
CA ARG A 131 -10.64 -4.65 6.88
C ARG A 131 -10.13 -5.63 5.83
N SER A 132 -9.26 -5.18 4.94
CA SER A 132 -8.63 -6.04 3.92
C SER A 132 -7.70 -7.08 4.56
N THR A 133 -7.02 -6.69 5.65
CA THR A 133 -6.10 -7.57 6.38
C THR A 133 -6.87 -8.75 7.01
N VAL A 134 -7.98 -8.51 7.72
CA VAL A 134 -8.77 -9.60 8.31
C VAL A 134 -9.46 -10.48 7.25
N GLN A 135 -9.67 -9.96 6.04
CA GLN A 135 -10.14 -10.70 4.87
C GLN A 135 -9.00 -11.42 4.11
N ASN A 136 -7.77 -11.30 4.59
CA ASN A 136 -6.59 -11.98 4.06
C ASN A 136 -6.21 -11.60 2.63
N ILE A 137 -6.29 -10.31 2.27
CA ILE A 137 -5.97 -9.76 0.93
C ILE A 137 -4.57 -10.18 0.45
N VAL A 138 -3.61 -10.33 1.36
CA VAL A 138 -2.23 -10.74 1.05
C VAL A 138 -2.21 -12.14 0.43
N THR A 139 -2.85 -13.11 1.09
CA THR A 139 -2.91 -14.50 0.58
C THR A 139 -3.73 -14.58 -0.71
N GLU A 140 -4.84 -13.83 -0.81
CA GLU A 140 -5.63 -13.75 -2.06
C GLU A 140 -4.78 -13.25 -3.23
N THR A 141 -3.92 -12.25 -2.99
CA THR A 141 -3.02 -11.72 -4.04
C THR A 141 -1.97 -12.74 -4.45
N ILE A 142 -1.33 -13.41 -3.48
CA ILE A 142 -0.33 -14.46 -3.76
C ILE A 142 -0.98 -15.62 -4.52
N THR A 143 -2.17 -16.05 -4.11
CA THR A 143 -2.94 -17.08 -4.82
C THR A 143 -3.28 -16.66 -6.26
N ALA A 144 -3.62 -15.39 -6.48
CA ALA A 144 -3.82 -14.87 -7.81
C ALA A 144 -2.54 -14.90 -8.65
N MET A 145 -1.38 -14.52 -8.08
CA MET A 145 -0.08 -14.62 -8.77
C MET A 145 0.29 -16.07 -9.10
N GLN A 146 0.03 -17.02 -8.20
CA GLN A 146 0.22 -18.45 -8.47
C GLN A 146 -0.65 -18.92 -9.63
N ARG A 147 -1.93 -18.57 -9.62
CA ARG A 147 -2.88 -18.97 -10.67
C ARG A 147 -2.55 -18.39 -12.04
N GLU A 148 -2.23 -17.08 -12.08
CA GLU A 148 -2.08 -16.34 -13.35
C GLU A 148 -0.68 -16.48 -13.95
N TYR A 149 0.35 -16.61 -13.12
CA TYR A 149 1.76 -16.56 -13.56
C TYR A 149 2.55 -17.81 -13.16
N GLY A 150 2.00 -18.70 -12.33
CA GLY A 150 2.74 -19.86 -11.80
C GLY A 150 3.76 -19.48 -10.74
N SER A 151 3.62 -18.33 -10.10
CA SER A 151 4.52 -17.85 -9.05
C SER A 151 4.64 -18.84 -7.91
N ASP A 152 5.86 -19.14 -7.45
CA ASP A 152 6.09 -19.85 -6.20
C ASP A 152 6.27 -18.82 -5.06
N PRO A 153 5.48 -18.89 -3.98
CA PRO A 153 5.65 -17.97 -2.85
C PRO A 153 7.07 -17.94 -2.29
N ALA A 154 7.81 -19.06 -2.36
CA ALA A 154 9.20 -19.12 -1.92
C ALA A 154 10.16 -18.23 -2.73
N ASP A 155 9.78 -17.83 -3.93
CA ASP A 155 10.56 -16.96 -4.80
C ASP A 155 10.17 -15.49 -4.70
N LEU A 156 9.00 -15.18 -4.10
CA LEU A 156 8.50 -13.81 -4.02
C LEU A 156 9.33 -12.95 -3.08
N ILE A 157 9.54 -11.71 -3.48
CA ILE A 157 10.15 -10.65 -2.68
C ILE A 157 9.08 -9.63 -2.33
N ALA A 158 9.00 -9.23 -1.06
CA ALA A 158 7.98 -8.34 -0.53
C ALA A 158 8.58 -7.09 0.13
N ALA A 159 8.01 -5.93 -0.17
CA ALA A 159 8.28 -4.69 0.56
C ALA A 159 6.98 -4.14 1.14
N ILE A 160 6.95 -4.01 2.47
CA ILE A 160 5.88 -3.35 3.22
C ILE A 160 6.29 -1.90 3.43
N GLY A 161 5.53 -0.96 2.85
CA GLY A 161 5.84 0.47 2.92
C GLY A 161 5.38 1.15 4.22
N PRO A 162 5.56 2.49 4.30
CA PRO A 162 5.13 3.28 5.45
C PRO A 162 3.63 3.13 5.73
N SER A 163 3.29 2.89 6.97
CA SER A 163 1.90 2.75 7.45
C SER A 163 1.77 3.29 8.88
N ILE A 164 0.57 3.39 9.41
CA ILE A 164 0.40 3.80 10.80
C ILE A 164 0.91 2.71 11.74
N SER A 165 1.77 3.08 12.69
CA SER A 165 2.29 2.14 13.70
C SER A 165 1.29 1.89 14.82
N ALA A 166 1.42 0.77 15.51
CA ALA A 166 0.63 0.44 16.69
C ALA A 166 0.63 1.57 17.74
N ALA A 167 1.76 2.27 17.91
CA ALA A 167 1.87 3.39 18.87
C ALA A 167 0.82 4.49 18.62
N ASN A 168 0.33 4.64 17.38
CA ASN A 168 -0.60 5.70 16.97
C ASN A 168 -1.96 5.17 16.49
N TYR A 169 -2.17 3.85 16.52
CA TYR A 169 -3.37 3.23 15.96
C TYR A 169 -4.18 2.45 17.02
N ARG A 170 -4.90 3.19 17.87
CA ARG A 170 -5.91 2.59 18.74
C ARG A 170 -7.14 2.23 17.93
N VAL A 171 -7.68 1.02 18.18
CA VAL A 171 -8.91 0.48 17.60
C VAL A 171 -9.86 0.01 18.71
N GLY A 172 -11.15 -0.03 18.43
CA GLY A 172 -12.16 -0.47 19.38
C GLY A 172 -12.26 -2.00 19.46
N PRO A 173 -13.07 -2.50 20.44
CA PRO A 173 -13.22 -3.94 20.69
C PRO A 173 -13.78 -4.71 19.50
N GLU A 174 -14.58 -4.06 18.64
CA GLU A 174 -15.15 -4.65 17.44
C GLU A 174 -14.08 -5.00 16.38
N VAL A 175 -12.99 -4.23 16.32
CA VAL A 175 -11.84 -4.52 15.45
C VAL A 175 -10.95 -5.57 16.10
N VAL A 176 -10.74 -5.49 17.42
CA VAL A 176 -9.98 -6.49 18.19
C VAL A 176 -10.55 -7.87 17.96
N ALA A 177 -11.88 -8.05 18.12
CA ALA A 177 -12.55 -9.34 17.93
C ALA A 177 -12.35 -9.91 16.51
N GLN A 178 -12.32 -9.05 15.48
CA GLN A 178 -12.07 -9.49 14.10
C GLN A 178 -10.63 -9.99 13.90
N PHE A 179 -9.65 -9.36 14.53
CA PHE A 179 -8.26 -9.83 14.46
C PHE A 179 -8.07 -11.13 15.27
N GLU A 180 -8.73 -11.28 16.42
CA GLU A 180 -8.70 -12.54 17.19
C GLU A 180 -9.35 -13.69 16.43
N ALA A 181 -10.38 -13.43 15.65
CA ALA A 181 -10.98 -14.44 14.79
C ALA A 181 -10.13 -14.79 13.56
N ALA A 182 -9.37 -13.82 13.02
CA ALA A 182 -8.60 -14.00 11.80
C ALA A 182 -7.18 -14.58 12.04
N PHE A 183 -6.62 -14.41 13.23
CA PHE A 183 -5.24 -14.82 13.56
C PHE A 183 -5.23 -15.72 14.79
N ALA A 184 -4.65 -16.91 14.66
CA ALA A 184 -4.50 -17.86 15.78
C ALA A 184 -3.64 -17.32 16.94
N ASP A 185 -2.70 -16.42 16.63
CA ASP A 185 -1.89 -15.66 17.58
C ASP A 185 -1.87 -14.19 17.20
N THR A 186 -2.30 -13.33 18.12
CA THR A 186 -2.33 -11.87 17.93
C THR A 186 -1.20 -11.13 18.66
N ALA A 187 -0.26 -11.84 19.32
CA ALA A 187 0.88 -11.21 19.96
C ALA A 187 1.69 -10.37 18.95
N GLY A 188 2.01 -9.11 19.26
CA GLY A 188 2.68 -8.21 18.34
C GLY A 188 1.76 -7.57 17.28
N ILE A 189 0.57 -8.10 17.00
CA ILE A 189 -0.48 -7.49 16.19
C ILE A 189 -1.35 -6.58 17.06
N LEU A 190 -1.90 -7.12 18.15
CA LEU A 190 -2.64 -6.40 19.18
C LEU A 190 -1.72 -6.17 20.38
N VAL A 191 -1.04 -5.02 20.43
CA VAL A 191 0.14 -4.83 21.30
C VAL A 191 -0.23 -4.41 22.71
N VAL A 192 -1.11 -3.41 22.84
CA VAL A 192 -1.54 -2.86 24.14
C VAL A 192 -3.06 -2.87 24.18
N ARG A 193 -3.62 -3.58 25.15
CA ARG A 193 -5.08 -3.60 25.38
C ARG A 193 -5.44 -2.57 26.43
N ASP A 194 -6.60 -1.96 26.28
CA ASP A 194 -7.16 -1.03 27.25
C ASP A 194 -8.36 -1.63 28.00
N GLU A 195 -8.80 -0.94 29.05
CA GLU A 195 -9.91 -1.41 29.90
C GLU A 195 -11.27 -1.38 29.16
N GLU A 196 -11.38 -0.64 28.08
CA GLU A 196 -12.57 -0.58 27.22
C GLU A 196 -12.64 -1.72 26.20
N GLY A 197 -11.68 -2.65 26.24
CA GLY A 197 -11.58 -3.79 25.31
C GLY A 197 -10.96 -3.42 23.95
N GLY A 198 -10.49 -2.21 23.78
CA GLY A 198 -9.72 -1.77 22.61
C GLY A 198 -8.28 -2.23 22.68
N ALA A 199 -7.53 -2.01 21.59
CA ALA A 199 -6.10 -2.30 21.54
C ALA A 199 -5.36 -1.34 20.60
N ARG A 200 -4.03 -1.35 20.71
CA ARG A 200 -3.15 -0.77 19.70
C ARG A 200 -2.83 -1.83 18.65
N LEU A 201 -3.16 -1.52 17.39
CA LEU A 201 -3.11 -2.45 16.26
C LEU A 201 -1.92 -2.18 15.35
N ASP A 202 -1.12 -3.21 15.07
CA ASP A 202 -0.07 -3.21 14.04
C ASP A 202 -0.51 -3.97 12.78
N VAL A 203 -1.10 -3.27 11.82
CA VAL A 203 -1.52 -3.85 10.54
C VAL A 203 -0.32 -4.33 9.72
N GLY A 204 0.80 -3.60 9.78
CA GLY A 204 2.01 -3.99 9.07
C GLY A 204 2.59 -5.33 9.55
N GLU A 205 2.53 -5.60 10.88
CA GLU A 205 2.94 -6.90 11.42
C GLU A 205 1.95 -8.01 11.02
N ALA A 206 0.64 -7.73 11.03
CA ALA A 206 -0.36 -8.66 10.55
C ALA A 206 -0.10 -9.05 9.08
N CYS A 207 0.15 -8.08 8.21
CA CYS A 207 0.51 -8.32 6.81
C CYS A 207 1.80 -9.14 6.67
N ARG A 208 2.84 -8.81 7.47
CA ARG A 208 4.10 -9.58 7.46
C ARG A 208 3.87 -11.05 7.80
N ARG A 209 3.03 -11.33 8.78
CA ARG A 209 2.68 -12.72 9.14
C ARG A 209 1.88 -13.42 8.05
N GLN A 210 0.98 -12.72 7.37
CA GLN A 210 0.25 -13.28 6.22
C GLN A 210 1.22 -13.63 5.07
N LEU A 211 2.21 -12.78 4.77
CA LEU A 211 3.24 -13.06 3.78
C LEU A 211 4.03 -14.33 4.13
N ILE A 212 4.49 -14.43 5.38
CA ILE A 212 5.21 -15.64 5.86
C ILE A 212 4.31 -16.87 5.82
N GLY A 213 3.08 -16.75 6.31
CA GLY A 213 2.10 -17.85 6.32
C GLY A 213 1.72 -18.32 4.90
N ALA A 214 1.82 -17.46 3.90
CA ALA A 214 1.63 -17.80 2.49
C ALA A 214 2.87 -18.44 1.84
N GLY A 215 4.01 -18.52 2.55
CA GLY A 215 5.22 -19.22 2.11
C GLY A 215 6.38 -18.30 1.68
N ILE A 216 6.26 -16.98 1.82
CA ILE A 216 7.39 -16.08 1.53
C ILE A 216 8.42 -16.16 2.66
N PRO A 217 9.70 -16.45 2.40
CA PRO A 217 10.75 -16.47 3.41
C PRO A 217 10.87 -15.11 4.12
N ALA A 218 11.03 -15.14 5.44
CA ALA A 218 11.14 -13.91 6.23
C ALA A 218 12.31 -13.00 5.78
N SER A 219 13.38 -13.59 5.24
CA SER A 219 14.52 -12.85 4.67
C SER A 219 14.21 -12.12 3.37
N GLN A 220 13.09 -12.45 2.71
CA GLN A 220 12.62 -11.81 1.48
C GLN A 220 11.52 -10.77 1.74
N ILE A 221 11.26 -10.46 3.01
CA ILE A 221 10.27 -9.45 3.42
C ILE A 221 10.97 -8.30 4.11
N GLU A 222 10.89 -7.10 3.53
CA GLU A 222 11.31 -5.87 4.17
C GLU A 222 10.10 -5.08 4.66
N ARG A 223 10.23 -4.43 5.80
CA ARG A 223 9.21 -3.55 6.36
C ARG A 223 9.80 -2.17 6.67
N SER A 224 9.17 -1.13 6.16
CA SER A 224 9.51 0.25 6.49
C SER A 224 9.26 0.53 7.99
N PRO A 225 10.21 1.16 8.70
CA PRO A 225 10.03 1.56 10.09
C PRO A 225 9.20 2.86 10.23
N LEU A 226 8.88 3.54 9.12
CA LEU A 226 8.25 4.86 9.15
C LEU A 226 6.76 4.78 9.46
N CYS A 227 6.32 5.58 10.43
CA CYS A 227 4.93 5.72 10.82
C CYS A 227 4.30 6.94 10.13
N THR A 228 3.22 6.73 9.36
CA THR A 228 2.53 7.81 8.65
C THR A 228 1.98 8.90 9.58
N TYR A 229 1.54 8.52 10.79
CA TYR A 229 1.06 9.47 11.79
C TYR A 229 2.20 10.31 12.41
N ALA A 230 3.34 9.70 12.70
CA ALA A 230 4.45 10.37 13.36
C ALA A 230 5.28 11.24 12.39
N GLU A 231 5.46 10.77 11.16
CA GLU A 231 6.27 11.42 10.13
C GLU A 231 5.50 12.51 9.36
N GLU A 232 4.97 13.52 10.08
CA GLU A 232 4.09 14.55 9.50
C GLU A 232 4.74 15.34 8.36
N SER A 233 6.01 15.68 8.48
CA SER A 233 6.73 16.44 7.46
C SER A 233 6.91 15.67 6.14
N ARG A 234 6.81 14.33 6.19
CA ARG A 234 7.07 13.45 5.05
C ARG A 234 5.85 12.68 4.55
N LEU A 235 4.87 12.39 5.43
CA LEU A 235 3.78 11.46 5.10
C LEU A 235 2.41 12.03 5.47
N PHE A 236 1.41 11.70 4.65
CA PHE A 236 0.01 11.96 4.95
C PHE A 236 -0.54 10.93 5.95
N SER A 237 -1.52 11.34 6.78
CA SER A 237 -2.20 10.44 7.71
C SER A 237 -3.66 10.85 7.91
N ALA A 238 -4.55 9.90 7.65
CA ALA A 238 -5.99 10.04 7.88
C ALA A 238 -6.30 10.17 9.37
N ARG A 239 -5.63 9.37 10.22
CA ARG A 239 -5.80 9.41 11.68
C ARG A 239 -5.36 10.75 12.27
N ARG A 240 -4.27 11.33 11.78
CA ARG A 240 -3.81 12.66 12.20
C ARG A 240 -4.80 13.73 11.79
N SER A 241 -5.33 13.69 10.57
CA SER A 241 -6.37 14.60 10.10
C SER A 241 -7.64 14.49 10.97
N HIS A 242 -8.08 13.26 11.28
CA HIS A 242 -9.22 13.03 12.19
C HIS A 242 -8.99 13.63 13.57
N HIS A 243 -7.83 13.42 14.19
CA HIS A 243 -7.50 13.98 15.50
C HIS A 243 -7.43 15.51 15.51
N ARG A 244 -7.27 16.14 14.35
CA ARG A 244 -7.30 17.60 14.17
C ARG A 244 -8.69 18.15 13.80
N GLY A 245 -9.72 17.32 13.85
CA GLY A 245 -11.07 17.71 13.45
C GLY A 245 -11.29 17.89 11.95
N GLN A 246 -10.36 17.40 11.10
CA GLN A 246 -10.39 17.53 9.65
C GLN A 246 -10.69 16.19 8.97
N SER A 247 -11.60 15.37 9.54
CA SER A 247 -11.92 14.05 8.99
C SER A 247 -12.29 14.11 7.51
N GLY A 248 -11.64 13.23 6.71
CA GLY A 248 -11.87 13.15 5.27
C GLY A 248 -11.09 14.15 4.43
N VAL A 249 -10.41 15.14 5.04
CA VAL A 249 -9.64 16.18 4.33
C VAL A 249 -8.14 15.94 4.53
N PHE A 250 -7.53 15.17 3.64
CA PHE A 250 -6.09 14.84 3.67
C PHE A 250 -5.62 14.28 2.33
N GLY A 251 -4.34 14.47 2.02
CA GLY A 251 -3.70 13.83 0.89
C GLY A 251 -3.37 12.36 1.13
N GLY A 252 -2.95 11.66 0.10
CA GLY A 252 -2.46 10.28 0.17
C GLY A 252 -1.14 10.10 -0.55
N GLN A 253 -0.28 9.26 0.00
CA GLN A 253 0.89 8.71 -0.66
C GLN A 253 0.54 7.43 -1.43
N ALA A 254 1.50 6.89 -2.16
CA ALA A 254 1.32 5.68 -2.95
C ALA A 254 2.52 4.74 -2.82
N GLY A 255 2.25 3.42 -2.80
CA GLY A 255 3.21 2.39 -3.16
C GLY A 255 3.07 2.07 -4.64
N ILE A 256 4.19 2.04 -5.37
CA ILE A 256 4.24 1.87 -6.81
C ILE A 256 5.30 0.83 -7.17
N ILE A 257 4.95 -0.08 -8.08
CA ILE A 257 5.89 -1.07 -8.61
C ILE A 257 5.62 -1.28 -10.12
N GLY A 258 6.68 -1.38 -10.92
CA GLY A 258 6.59 -1.57 -12.37
C GLY A 258 7.75 -2.38 -12.90
N LEU A 259 7.52 -3.20 -13.93
CA LEU A 259 8.54 -3.90 -14.70
C LEU A 259 9.11 -2.97 -15.79
N ARG A 260 10.41 -3.09 -16.07
CA ARG A 260 11.09 -2.42 -17.18
C ARG A 260 11.27 -3.33 -18.36
#